data_493a9c83a9142a72ce573b58892af58b
#
_entry.id   493a9c83a9142a72ce573b58892af58b
#
_cell.length_a   1.000
_cell.length_b   1.000
_cell.length_c   1.000
_cell.angle_alpha   90.00
_cell.angle_beta   90.00
_cell.angle_gamma   90.00
#
_symmetry.space_group_name_H-M   'P 1'
#
loop_
_entity.id
_entity.type
_entity.pdbx_description
1 polymer ?
#
loop_
_entity_poly.entity_id
_entity_poly.type
_entity_poly.pdbx_seq_one_letter_code
_entity_poly.pdbx_strand_id
1 'polypeptide(L)'
;PTAIRALMGLGDHLVNSTSRNSLRILGTVGEPINPEAWKWYYDIVGKKKCPVIDTWWQTETGGILISPISGTTPLKPGSATLPFFGVEPLILDNDGNELDGECEGNLCINTSWPGMMRTVYKNHKRFIDTYFSSFKGKYFTGDGCKRDRDGYYWITGRVDDVINVSG
;
A
#
# COMPACT_ATOMS: atom_id res chain seq x y z
N PRO A 1 -2.58 4.61 9.48
CA PRO A 1 -2.28 3.50 10.42
C PRO A 1 -1.76 3.98 11.77
N THR A 2 -0.83 4.95 11.84
CA THR A 2 -0.28 5.43 13.12
C THR A 2 -1.36 5.95 14.07
N ALA A 3 -2.30 6.77 13.60
CA ALA A 3 -3.42 7.25 14.41
C ALA A 3 -4.32 6.09 14.89
N ILE A 4 -4.54 5.09 14.04
CA ILE A 4 -5.35 3.91 14.42
C ILE A 4 -4.66 3.10 15.50
N ARG A 5 -3.33 2.87 15.41
CA ARG A 5 -2.57 2.19 16.46
C ARG A 5 -2.59 2.96 17.78
N ALA A 6 -2.47 4.29 17.74
CA ALA A 6 -2.54 5.12 18.93
C ALA A 6 -3.94 5.04 19.60
N LEU A 7 -5.01 5.12 18.82
CA LEU A 7 -6.38 4.99 19.33
C LEU A 7 -6.66 3.59 19.91
N MET A 8 -6.20 2.54 19.24
CA MET A 8 -6.28 1.17 19.73
C MET A 8 -5.60 1.02 21.10
N GLY A 9 -4.43 1.65 21.29
CA GLY A 9 -3.72 1.66 22.57
C GLY A 9 -4.42 2.38 23.72
N LEU A 10 -5.36 3.30 23.41
CA LEU A 10 -6.18 4.00 24.41
C LEU A 10 -7.40 3.20 24.86
N GLY A 11 -7.69 2.07 24.21
CA GLY A 11 -8.82 1.20 24.53
C GLY A 11 -10.11 1.55 23.79
N ASP A 12 -11.01 0.59 23.77
CA ASP A 12 -12.24 0.63 22.95
C ASP A 12 -13.31 1.60 23.45
N HIS A 13 -13.23 2.04 24.71
CA HIS A 13 -14.28 2.84 25.33
C HIS A 13 -14.51 4.17 24.64
N LEU A 14 -13.45 4.82 24.15
CA LEU A 14 -13.55 6.09 23.42
C LEU A 14 -14.32 5.93 22.11
N VAL A 15 -14.07 4.82 21.41
CA VAL A 15 -14.77 4.51 20.17
C VAL A 15 -16.22 4.11 20.46
N ASN A 16 -16.44 3.29 21.49
CA ASN A 16 -17.78 2.77 21.84
C ASN A 16 -18.70 3.83 22.44
N SER A 17 -18.17 4.94 22.96
CA SER A 17 -18.97 6.07 23.48
C SER A 17 -19.66 6.88 22.37
N THR A 18 -19.37 6.65 21.10
CA THR A 18 -19.93 7.40 19.97
C THR A 18 -20.77 6.53 19.05
N SER A 19 -21.79 7.13 18.43
CA SER A 19 -22.54 6.47 17.37
C SER A 19 -21.73 6.50 16.08
N ARG A 20 -21.66 5.35 15.38
CA ARG A 20 -21.02 5.19 14.07
C ARG A 20 -21.95 4.54 13.06
N ASN A 21 -23.26 4.69 13.26
CA ASN A 21 -24.27 4.00 12.44
C ASN A 21 -24.31 4.50 11.00
N SER A 22 -23.82 5.72 10.74
CA SER A 22 -23.73 6.31 9.40
C SER A 22 -22.46 5.90 8.64
N LEU A 23 -21.47 5.28 9.30
CA LEU A 23 -20.27 4.79 8.62
C LEU A 23 -20.61 3.65 7.66
N ARG A 24 -20.04 3.69 6.47
CA ARG A 24 -20.21 2.69 5.41
C ARG A 24 -18.88 2.07 4.99
N ILE A 25 -17.80 2.83 5.03
CA ILE A 25 -16.45 2.45 4.58
C ILE A 25 -15.45 3.04 5.56
N LEU A 26 -14.39 2.31 5.83
CA LEU A 26 -13.20 2.78 6.53
C LEU A 26 -12.04 2.79 5.56
N GLY A 27 -11.18 3.80 5.64
CA GLY A 27 -9.99 3.90 4.79
C GLY A 27 -8.70 3.87 5.60
N THR A 28 -7.63 3.35 5.02
CA THR A 28 -6.28 3.43 5.56
C THR A 28 -5.29 3.73 4.45
N VAL A 29 -4.30 4.58 4.74
CA VAL A 29 -3.36 5.12 3.75
C VAL A 29 -2.13 5.73 4.43
N GLY A 30 -1.07 5.92 3.66
CA GLY A 30 0.13 6.66 4.04
C GLY A 30 1.27 5.80 4.60
N GLU A 31 0.94 4.67 5.18
CA GLU A 31 1.89 3.64 5.62
C GLU A 31 1.19 2.28 5.67
N PRO A 32 1.91 1.15 5.63
CA PRO A 32 1.29 -0.16 5.79
C PRO A 32 0.58 -0.28 7.14
N ILE A 33 -0.63 -0.85 7.14
CA ILE A 33 -1.34 -1.20 8.36
C ILE A 33 -1.08 -2.66 8.73
N ASN A 34 -0.66 -2.91 9.97
CA ASN A 34 -0.48 -4.28 10.41
C ASN A 34 -1.84 -5.00 10.60
N PRO A 35 -1.89 -6.34 10.44
CA PRO A 35 -3.14 -7.10 10.51
C PRO A 35 -3.92 -6.95 11.80
N GLU A 36 -3.24 -6.74 12.94
CA GLU A 36 -3.88 -6.55 14.24
C GLU A 36 -4.65 -5.21 14.29
N ALA A 37 -4.02 -4.11 13.90
CA ALA A 37 -4.66 -2.80 13.84
C ALA A 37 -5.78 -2.78 12.79
N TRP A 38 -5.60 -3.47 11.65
CA TRP A 38 -6.64 -3.63 10.64
C TRP A 38 -7.86 -4.34 11.20
N LYS A 39 -7.67 -5.46 11.94
CA LYS A 39 -8.77 -6.20 12.57
C LYS A 39 -9.48 -5.37 13.62
N TRP A 40 -8.73 -4.68 14.50
CA TRP A 40 -9.32 -3.76 15.46
C TRP A 40 -10.15 -2.68 14.78
N TYR A 41 -9.63 -2.09 13.71
CA TYR A 41 -10.32 -1.05 12.93
C TYR A 41 -11.62 -1.58 12.32
N TYR A 42 -11.58 -2.79 11.75
CA TYR A 42 -12.76 -3.46 11.22
C TYR A 42 -13.77 -3.85 12.31
N ASP A 43 -13.31 -4.52 13.38
CA ASP A 43 -14.17 -5.10 14.40
C ASP A 43 -14.80 -4.02 15.30
N ILE A 44 -13.98 -3.09 15.81
CA ILE A 44 -14.38 -2.12 16.82
C ILE A 44 -14.91 -0.85 16.17
N VAL A 45 -14.14 -0.21 15.30
CA VAL A 45 -14.58 1.04 14.66
C VAL A 45 -15.67 0.78 13.64
N GLY A 46 -15.46 -0.20 12.77
CA GLY A 46 -16.39 -0.57 11.69
C GLY A 46 -17.55 -1.44 12.12
N LYS A 47 -17.59 -1.92 13.37
CA LYS A 47 -18.63 -2.83 13.89
C LYS A 47 -18.84 -4.06 13.00
N LYS A 48 -17.79 -4.56 12.36
CA LYS A 48 -17.81 -5.69 11.39
C LYS A 48 -18.72 -5.45 10.18
N LYS A 49 -19.13 -4.21 9.92
CA LYS A 49 -20.01 -3.82 8.81
C LYS A 49 -19.35 -3.00 7.75
N CYS A 50 -18.34 -2.19 8.16
CA CYS A 50 -17.65 -1.29 7.25
C CYS A 50 -16.40 -1.99 6.71
N PRO A 51 -16.28 -2.21 5.39
CA PRO A 51 -15.02 -2.70 4.82
C PRO A 51 -13.89 -1.71 5.07
N VAL A 52 -12.68 -2.22 5.33
CA VAL A 52 -11.46 -1.43 5.45
C VAL A 52 -10.77 -1.43 4.10
N ILE A 53 -10.75 -0.28 3.46
CA ILE A 53 -10.12 -0.07 2.16
C ILE A 53 -8.71 0.42 2.40
N ASP A 54 -7.75 -0.49 2.29
CA ASP A 54 -6.33 -0.18 2.35
C ASP A 54 -5.84 0.22 0.97
N THR A 55 -5.25 1.41 0.86
CA THR A 55 -4.86 1.97 -0.44
C THR A 55 -3.37 2.22 -0.48
N TRP A 56 -2.72 1.75 -1.54
CA TRP A 56 -1.33 2.10 -1.79
C TRP A 56 -1.22 3.06 -2.96
N TRP A 57 -0.50 4.14 -2.71
CA TRP A 57 -0.13 5.15 -3.69
C TRP A 57 1.01 6.00 -3.16
N GLN A 58 1.59 6.81 -4.02
CA GLN A 58 2.63 7.77 -3.69
C GLN A 58 2.22 9.15 -4.22
N THR A 59 2.80 10.22 -3.71
CA THR A 59 2.61 11.57 -4.26
C THR A 59 2.86 11.59 -5.77
N GLU A 60 3.88 10.86 -6.20
CA GLU A 60 4.35 10.73 -7.57
C GLU A 60 3.39 9.97 -8.49
N THR A 61 2.52 9.16 -7.92
CA THR A 61 1.60 8.34 -8.72
C THR A 61 0.34 9.10 -9.14
N GLY A 62 0.05 10.25 -8.51
CA GLY A 62 -1.11 11.09 -8.83
C GLY A 62 -2.46 10.47 -8.47
N GLY A 63 -2.45 9.30 -7.85
CA GLY A 63 -3.64 8.57 -7.41
C GLY A 63 -3.30 7.16 -6.94
N ILE A 64 -4.34 6.42 -6.54
CA ILE A 64 -4.24 5.07 -6.01
C ILE A 64 -3.84 4.10 -7.12
N LEU A 65 -2.86 3.23 -6.85
CA LEU A 65 -2.39 2.20 -7.78
C LEU A 65 -2.78 0.78 -7.34
N ILE A 66 -2.89 0.52 -6.04
CA ILE A 66 -3.33 -0.78 -5.50
C ILE A 66 -4.37 -0.52 -4.43
N SER A 67 -5.55 -1.15 -4.56
CA SER A 67 -6.66 -0.95 -3.65
C SER A 67 -7.76 -1.98 -3.86
N PRO A 68 -8.44 -2.45 -2.80
CA PRO A 68 -9.66 -3.21 -2.98
C PRO A 68 -10.80 -2.32 -3.51
N ILE A 69 -11.68 -2.93 -4.27
CA ILE A 69 -12.96 -2.34 -4.65
C ILE A 69 -14.00 -2.76 -3.61
N SER A 70 -14.57 -1.79 -2.90
CA SER A 70 -15.56 -2.05 -1.86
C SER A 70 -16.75 -2.85 -2.39
N GLY A 71 -17.10 -3.92 -1.67
CA GLY A 71 -18.21 -4.81 -2.02
C GLY A 71 -17.90 -5.84 -3.12
N THR A 72 -16.72 -5.78 -3.74
CA THR A 72 -16.35 -6.69 -4.84
C THR A 72 -15.10 -7.50 -4.50
N THR A 73 -14.07 -6.85 -3.96
CA THR A 73 -12.80 -7.52 -3.61
C THR A 73 -12.89 -8.11 -2.21
N PRO A 74 -12.69 -9.44 -2.03
CA PRO A 74 -12.50 -10.02 -0.70
C PRO A 74 -11.30 -9.37 0.00
N LEU A 75 -11.46 -8.98 1.26
CA LEU A 75 -10.43 -8.26 2.00
C LEU A 75 -9.55 -9.23 2.77
N LYS A 76 -8.24 -8.93 2.80
CA LYS A 76 -7.25 -9.60 3.67
C LYS A 76 -6.61 -8.56 4.59
N PRO A 77 -6.57 -8.80 5.91
CA PRO A 77 -6.01 -7.85 6.86
C PRO A 77 -4.58 -7.43 6.52
N GLY A 78 -4.34 -6.14 6.34
CA GLY A 78 -3.04 -5.56 6.02
C GLY A 78 -2.62 -5.61 4.54
N SER A 79 -3.47 -6.14 3.65
CA SER A 79 -3.22 -6.15 2.21
C SER A 79 -3.87 -4.96 1.52
N ALA A 80 -3.11 -4.29 0.64
CA ALA A 80 -3.65 -3.34 -0.32
C ALA A 80 -4.45 -4.03 -1.45
N THR A 81 -4.42 -5.36 -1.49
CA THR A 81 -5.14 -6.28 -2.37
C THR A 81 -4.69 -6.28 -3.82
N LEU A 82 -5.51 -5.81 -4.75
CA LEU A 82 -5.30 -5.97 -6.19
C LEU A 82 -4.93 -4.64 -6.87
N PRO A 83 -4.21 -4.70 -8.01
CA PRO A 83 -3.94 -3.51 -8.81
C PRO A 83 -5.21 -2.79 -9.23
N PHE A 84 -5.17 -1.46 -9.23
CA PHE A 84 -6.25 -0.67 -9.79
C PHE A 84 -6.26 -0.76 -11.33
N PHE A 85 -7.38 -0.41 -11.96
CA PHE A 85 -7.55 -0.54 -13.39
C PHE A 85 -6.47 0.17 -14.20
N GLY A 86 -5.84 -0.55 -15.14
CA GLY A 86 -4.78 -0.02 -15.99
C GLY A 86 -3.42 0.13 -15.32
N VAL A 87 -3.25 -0.39 -14.11
CA VAL A 87 -1.96 -0.44 -13.40
C VAL A 87 -1.37 -1.84 -13.49
N GLU A 88 -0.11 -1.93 -13.86
CA GLU A 88 0.64 -3.18 -14.04
C GLU A 88 1.82 -3.24 -13.06
N PRO A 89 1.60 -3.60 -11.78
CA PRO A 89 2.70 -3.77 -10.85
C PRO A 89 3.49 -5.03 -11.14
N LEU A 90 4.81 -4.92 -10.98
CA LEU A 90 5.77 -6.02 -11.03
C LEU A 90 6.50 -6.11 -9.70
N ILE A 91 6.88 -7.32 -9.31
CA ILE A 91 7.82 -7.54 -8.22
C ILE A 91 9.11 -8.05 -8.84
N LEU A 92 10.19 -7.33 -8.60
CA LEU A 92 11.52 -7.63 -9.14
C LEU A 92 12.48 -8.04 -8.03
N ASP A 93 13.39 -8.97 -8.33
CA ASP A 93 14.56 -9.20 -7.48
C ASP A 93 15.57 -8.04 -7.57
N ASN A 94 16.68 -8.14 -6.84
CA ASN A 94 17.71 -7.10 -6.84
C ASN A 94 18.48 -7.01 -8.17
N ASP A 95 18.43 -8.05 -8.99
CA ASP A 95 19.06 -8.11 -10.30
C ASP A 95 18.12 -7.62 -11.42
N GLY A 96 16.87 -7.31 -11.08
CA GLY A 96 15.85 -6.81 -12.01
C GLY A 96 15.08 -7.89 -12.75
N ASN A 97 15.17 -9.16 -12.31
CA ASN A 97 14.36 -10.24 -12.85
C ASN A 97 12.96 -10.19 -12.27
N GLU A 98 11.95 -10.43 -13.09
CA GLU A 98 10.55 -10.49 -12.66
C GLU A 98 10.29 -11.77 -11.88
N LEU A 99 9.63 -11.62 -10.72
CA LEU A 99 9.24 -12.71 -9.86
C LEU A 99 7.76 -13.03 -10.06
N ASP A 100 7.48 -14.29 -10.38
CA ASP A 100 6.13 -14.80 -10.59
C ASP A 100 5.54 -15.49 -9.36
N GLY A 101 4.18 -15.62 -9.34
CA GLY A 101 3.45 -16.32 -8.29
C GLY A 101 3.58 -15.67 -6.92
N GLU A 102 3.68 -16.50 -5.87
CA GLU A 102 3.93 -16.03 -4.51
C GLU A 102 5.39 -15.62 -4.37
N CYS A 103 5.63 -14.33 -4.08
CA CYS A 103 6.99 -13.77 -4.08
C CYS A 103 7.08 -12.51 -3.20
N GLU A 104 8.32 -12.10 -2.93
CA GLU A 104 8.64 -10.85 -2.25
C GLU A 104 9.85 -10.20 -2.92
N GLY A 105 9.83 -8.86 -3.08
CA GLY A 105 10.90 -8.12 -3.74
C GLY A 105 10.59 -6.64 -3.87
N ASN A 106 11.19 -6.02 -4.88
CA ASN A 106 11.07 -4.60 -5.18
C ASN A 106 9.80 -4.34 -6.00
N LEU A 107 8.93 -3.45 -5.52
CA LEU A 107 7.73 -3.05 -6.26
C LEU A 107 8.08 -2.07 -7.37
N CYS A 108 7.74 -2.45 -8.58
CA CYS A 108 7.85 -1.60 -9.77
C CYS A 108 6.52 -1.52 -10.50
N ILE A 109 6.34 -0.50 -11.34
CA ILE A 109 5.21 -0.42 -12.26
C ILE A 109 5.74 -0.57 -13.67
N ASN A 110 5.14 -1.50 -14.44
CA ASN A 110 5.60 -1.90 -15.76
C ASN A 110 5.43 -0.81 -16.82
N THR A 111 4.24 -0.23 -16.85
CA THR A 111 3.85 0.75 -17.87
C THR A 111 3.42 2.07 -17.23
N SER A 112 3.45 3.14 -18.01
CA SER A 112 2.95 4.44 -17.55
C SER A 112 1.42 4.40 -17.37
N TRP A 113 0.91 5.18 -16.44
CA TRP A 113 -0.51 5.40 -16.18
C TRP A 113 -0.85 6.90 -16.23
N PRO A 114 -2.12 7.29 -16.40
CA PRO A 114 -2.50 8.69 -16.59
C PRO A 114 -2.06 9.66 -15.49
N GLY A 115 -2.05 9.19 -14.23
CA GLY A 115 -1.68 9.98 -13.06
C GLY A 115 -0.18 10.08 -12.79
N MET A 116 0.67 9.34 -13.51
CA MET A 116 2.11 9.33 -13.29
C MET A 116 2.72 10.72 -13.41
N MET A 117 3.54 11.13 -12.44
CA MET A 117 4.29 12.37 -12.53
C MET A 117 5.18 12.37 -13.77
N ARG A 118 5.41 13.54 -14.35
CA ARG A 118 6.16 13.69 -15.62
C ARG A 118 7.57 14.24 -15.42
N THR A 119 7.81 14.86 -14.28
CA THR A 119 9.11 15.44 -13.95
C THR A 119 9.12 15.95 -12.50
N VAL A 120 10.31 16.24 -12.00
CA VAL A 120 10.53 17.08 -10.81
C VAL A 120 10.74 18.51 -11.28
N TYR A 121 10.06 19.47 -10.66
CA TYR A 121 10.13 20.89 -11.04
C TYR A 121 11.58 21.38 -11.13
N LYS A 122 11.95 21.92 -12.27
CA LYS A 122 13.31 22.39 -12.60
C LYS A 122 14.43 21.36 -12.44
N ASN A 123 14.11 20.05 -12.28
CA ASN A 123 15.12 19.02 -12.11
C ASN A 123 14.67 17.67 -12.72
N HIS A 124 14.56 17.65 -14.04
CA HIS A 124 14.18 16.42 -14.77
C HIS A 124 15.17 15.26 -14.55
N LYS A 125 16.46 15.59 -14.39
CA LYS A 125 17.46 14.58 -14.13
C LYS A 125 17.16 13.78 -12.84
N ARG A 126 16.75 14.47 -11.78
CA ARG A 126 16.36 13.83 -10.53
C ARG A 126 15.17 12.86 -10.71
N PHE A 127 14.21 13.23 -11.54
CA PHE A 127 13.09 12.35 -11.87
C PHE A 127 13.57 11.02 -12.48
N ILE A 128 14.45 11.09 -13.47
CA ILE A 128 15.02 9.89 -14.12
C ILE A 128 15.89 9.10 -13.14
N ASP A 129 16.80 9.77 -12.44
CA ASP A 129 17.74 9.11 -11.53
C ASP A 129 17.02 8.39 -10.38
N THR A 130 15.94 8.97 -9.85
CA THR A 130 15.22 8.41 -8.69
C THR A 130 14.33 7.24 -9.07
N TYR A 131 13.59 7.34 -10.18
CA TYR A 131 12.50 6.41 -10.44
C TYR A 131 12.78 5.44 -11.60
N PHE A 132 13.81 5.67 -12.42
CA PHE A 132 14.06 4.87 -13.63
C PHE A 132 15.51 4.37 -13.77
N SER A 133 16.41 4.71 -12.84
CA SER A 133 17.79 4.27 -12.92
C SER A 133 18.01 2.86 -12.37
N SER A 134 17.29 2.47 -11.33
CA SER A 134 17.46 1.17 -10.67
C SER A 134 17.00 0.01 -11.54
N PHE A 135 15.84 0.15 -12.20
CA PHE A 135 15.27 -0.88 -13.06
C PHE A 135 14.90 -0.28 -14.42
N LYS A 136 15.70 -0.59 -15.42
CA LYS A 136 15.57 0.02 -16.75
C LYS A 136 14.19 -0.16 -17.36
N GLY A 137 13.55 0.96 -17.72
CA GLY A 137 12.22 0.97 -18.35
C GLY A 137 11.06 0.69 -17.40
N LYS A 138 11.30 0.59 -16.11
CA LYS A 138 10.26 0.40 -15.08
C LYS A 138 10.26 1.58 -14.12
N TYR A 139 9.07 1.98 -13.65
CA TYR A 139 8.98 2.93 -12.56
C TYR A 139 9.24 2.20 -11.24
N PHE A 140 10.35 2.52 -10.59
CA PHE A 140 10.71 1.97 -9.29
C PHE A 140 10.07 2.79 -8.18
N THR A 141 9.27 2.15 -7.34
CA THR A 141 8.51 2.83 -6.28
C THR A 141 9.36 3.14 -5.05
N GLY A 142 10.47 2.44 -4.86
CA GLY A 142 11.26 2.46 -3.63
C GLY A 142 10.60 1.70 -2.48
N ASP A 143 9.51 0.99 -2.73
CA ASP A 143 8.82 0.15 -1.75
C ASP A 143 9.11 -1.34 -2.00
N GLY A 144 9.26 -2.09 -0.91
CA GLY A 144 9.22 -3.53 -0.91
C GLY A 144 7.77 -4.02 -0.95
N CYS A 145 7.56 -5.17 -1.56
CA CYS A 145 6.23 -5.74 -1.70
C CYS A 145 6.27 -7.27 -1.67
N LYS A 146 5.27 -7.85 -1.05
CA LYS A 146 4.97 -9.26 -1.11
C LYS A 146 3.68 -9.49 -1.90
N ARG A 147 3.66 -10.50 -2.76
CA ARG A 147 2.45 -11.01 -3.43
C ARG A 147 2.18 -12.43 -2.95
N ASP A 148 0.94 -12.72 -2.59
CA ASP A 148 0.55 -14.07 -2.21
C ASP A 148 0.07 -14.89 -3.42
N ARG A 149 -0.24 -16.17 -3.18
CA ARG A 149 -0.73 -17.12 -4.20
C ARG A 149 -2.06 -16.73 -4.84
N ASP A 150 -2.84 -15.85 -4.18
CA ASP A 150 -4.10 -15.35 -4.71
C ASP A 150 -3.90 -14.04 -5.50
N GLY A 151 -2.64 -13.58 -5.66
CA GLY A 151 -2.28 -12.37 -6.38
C GLY A 151 -2.45 -11.08 -5.59
N TYR A 152 -2.63 -11.16 -4.25
CA TYR A 152 -2.80 -9.99 -3.39
C TYR A 152 -1.46 -9.39 -2.98
N TYR A 153 -1.40 -8.07 -2.89
CA TYR A 153 -0.20 -7.29 -2.60
C TYR A 153 -0.19 -6.77 -1.16
N TRP A 154 0.94 -6.96 -0.49
CA TRP A 154 1.28 -6.34 0.80
C TRP A 154 2.50 -5.45 0.62
N ILE A 155 2.40 -4.19 0.97
CA ILE A 155 3.55 -3.30 1.00
C ILE A 155 4.31 -3.56 2.29
N THR A 156 5.60 -3.88 2.18
CA THR A 156 6.43 -4.27 3.33
C THR A 156 7.21 -3.10 3.92
N GLY A 157 7.24 -1.97 3.24
CA GLY A 157 7.90 -0.73 3.65
C GLY A 157 8.86 -0.21 2.60
N ARG A 158 9.61 0.85 2.95
CA ARG A 158 10.63 1.42 2.07
C ARG A 158 11.84 0.49 2.01
N VAL A 159 12.39 0.28 0.81
CA VAL A 159 13.63 -0.53 0.63
C VAL A 159 14.89 0.22 1.03
N ASP A 160 14.82 1.56 1.12
CA ASP A 160 15.89 2.44 1.58
C ASP A 160 15.86 2.71 3.10
N ASP A 161 14.78 2.37 3.78
CA ASP A 161 14.69 2.37 5.25
C ASP A 161 15.39 1.13 5.81
N VAL A 162 16.73 1.09 5.71
CA VAL A 162 17.54 0.09 6.40
C VAL A 162 17.41 0.33 7.90
N ILE A 163 16.55 -0.43 8.56
CA ILE A 163 16.57 -0.52 10.02
C ILE A 163 17.88 -1.20 10.39
N ASN A 164 18.89 -0.42 10.72
CA ASN A 164 20.07 -0.92 11.43
C ASN A 164 19.63 -1.36 12.83
N VAL A 165 19.16 -2.59 12.93
CA VAL A 165 19.08 -3.28 14.21
C VAL A 165 20.51 -3.68 14.53
N SER A 166 21.28 -2.75 15.10
CA SER A 166 22.54 -3.10 15.77
C SER A 166 22.18 -4.01 16.93
N GLY A 167 22.59 -5.28 16.80
CA GLY A 167 22.56 -6.24 17.89
C GLY A 167 23.45 -5.84 19.06
#